data_e2f664971faeb825b6e33d2ddd553248
#
_entry.id   e2f664971faeb825b6e33d2ddd553248
#
_cell.length_a   1.000
_cell.length_b   1.000
_cell.length_c   1.000
_cell.angle_alpha   90.00
_cell.angle_beta   90.00
_cell.angle_gamma   90.00
#
_symmetry.space_group_name_H-M   'P 1'
#
loop_
_entity.id
_entity.type
_entity.pdbx_description
1 polymer ?
#
loop_
_entity_poly.entity_id
_entity_poly.type
_entity_poly.pdbx_seq_one_letter_code
_entity_poly.pdbx_strand_id
1 'polypeptide(L)'
;MKRWMTLLLGCLLLCTACGKKELLGSIALREDTTPEQMIEELSQRYGLPESMLLESAADLAALLQIKEKYLLLGCGRIAAPEDNPQQILLAQAAPGKTEKVTATLQKRLETVQRAFPGYPSAQAGRVITAGDYALLVIVTADDMDTVQQE
;
A
#
# COMPACT_ATOMS: atom_id res chain seq x y z
N MET A 1 25.00 15.91 56.86
CA MET A 1 23.58 15.52 56.93
C MET A 1 22.78 16.44 56.00
N LYS A 2 22.63 16.16 54.75
CA LYS A 2 21.82 16.96 53.77
C LYS A 2 22.45 16.86 52.42
N ARG A 3 22.11 15.87 51.65
CA ARG A 3 22.49 15.88 50.20
C ARG A 3 22.05 14.59 49.48
N TRP A 4 20.88 14.06 49.83
CA TRP A 4 20.42 12.82 49.18
C TRP A 4 18.95 12.87 48.77
N MET A 5 18.48 13.99 48.27
CA MET A 5 17.06 14.12 47.91
C MET A 5 16.80 14.84 46.57
N THR A 6 17.73 14.70 45.63
CA THR A 6 17.56 15.36 44.29
C THR A 6 17.86 14.43 43.11
N LEU A 7 17.74 13.10 43.28
CA LEU A 7 18.06 12.14 42.21
C LEU A 7 16.89 11.21 41.84
N LEU A 8 15.65 11.58 42.18
CA LEU A 8 14.46 10.75 41.92
C LEU A 8 13.38 11.42 41.04
N LEU A 9 13.69 12.54 40.39
CA LEU A 9 12.73 13.25 39.54
C LEU A 9 13.08 13.27 38.04
N GLY A 10 14.05 12.43 37.62
CA GLY A 10 14.58 12.40 36.27
C GLY A 10 14.10 11.25 35.39
N CYS A 11 13.30 10.30 35.89
CA CYS A 11 12.97 9.08 35.15
C CYS A 11 11.51 8.95 34.71
N LEU A 12 10.69 10.00 34.73
CA LEU A 12 9.26 9.87 34.42
C LEU A 12 8.79 10.60 33.16
N LEU A 13 9.68 10.93 32.23
CA LEU A 13 9.30 11.65 31.00
C LEU A 13 9.71 10.97 29.69
N LEU A 14 9.94 9.67 29.68
CA LEU A 14 10.34 8.94 28.44
C LEU A 14 9.34 7.87 28.00
N CYS A 15 8.09 7.90 28.40
CA CYS A 15 7.08 6.89 28.01
C CYS A 15 5.87 7.46 27.27
N THR A 16 5.98 8.53 26.51
CA THR A 16 4.84 9.04 25.71
C THR A 16 5.12 9.20 24.23
N ALA A 17 5.94 8.33 23.65
CA ALA A 17 6.19 8.31 22.21
C ALA A 17 5.92 6.92 21.58
N CYS A 18 5.05 6.09 22.16
CA CYS A 18 4.81 4.72 21.70
C CYS A 18 3.33 4.48 21.33
N GLY A 19 2.66 5.43 20.68
CA GLY A 19 1.21 5.32 20.43
C GLY A 19 0.75 5.46 18.99
N LYS A 20 1.63 5.52 17.98
CA LYS A 20 1.20 5.69 16.56
C LYS A 20 1.95 4.84 15.54
N LYS A 21 2.75 3.88 15.93
CA LYS A 21 3.50 3.02 14.99
C LYS A 21 2.91 1.63 14.76
N GLU A 22 1.92 1.19 15.51
CA GLU A 22 1.45 -0.20 15.44
C GLU A 22 0.37 -0.47 14.40
N LEU A 23 -0.31 0.55 13.86
CA LEU A 23 -1.28 0.34 12.79
C LEU A 23 -0.67 0.30 11.38
N LEU A 24 0.59 0.67 11.23
CA LEU A 24 1.33 0.66 9.96
C LEU A 24 2.24 -0.57 9.81
N GLY A 25 2.32 -1.43 10.83
CA GLY A 25 3.22 -2.58 10.86
C GLY A 25 2.74 -3.81 10.08
N SER A 26 1.50 -3.84 9.59
CA SER A 26 0.95 -5.03 8.94
C SER A 26 1.22 -5.11 7.44
N ILE A 27 1.71 -4.04 6.81
CA ILE A 27 2.13 -4.06 5.39
C ILE A 27 3.66 -4.11 5.27
N ALA A 28 4.40 -4.29 6.34
CA ALA A 28 5.77 -4.75 6.22
C ALA A 28 5.74 -6.10 5.53
N LEU A 29 6.35 -6.18 4.34
CA LEU A 29 6.60 -7.46 3.69
C LEU A 29 7.15 -8.39 4.75
N ARG A 30 6.49 -9.53 4.98
CA ARG A 30 7.03 -10.56 5.87
C ARG A 30 8.43 -10.88 5.40
N GLU A 31 9.38 -11.07 6.32
CA GLU A 31 10.80 -11.27 5.98
C GLU A 31 11.04 -12.38 4.94
N ASP A 32 10.08 -13.26 4.75
CA ASP A 32 10.11 -14.45 3.89
C ASP A 32 9.21 -14.35 2.65
N THR A 33 8.55 -13.22 2.40
CA THR A 33 7.61 -13.08 1.27
C THR A 33 8.14 -12.04 0.28
N THR A 34 8.26 -12.41 -0.99
CA THR A 34 8.59 -11.43 -2.03
C THR A 34 7.37 -10.60 -2.41
N PRO A 35 7.57 -9.38 -2.94
CA PRO A 35 6.48 -8.54 -3.43
C PRO A 35 5.55 -9.25 -4.43
N GLU A 36 6.14 -10.03 -5.33
CA GLU A 36 5.40 -10.80 -6.34
C GLU A 36 4.55 -11.90 -5.70
N GLN A 37 5.10 -12.60 -4.71
CA GLN A 37 4.36 -13.61 -3.94
C GLN A 37 3.21 -12.97 -3.18
N MET A 38 3.39 -11.79 -2.59
CA MET A 38 2.33 -11.06 -1.92
C MET A 38 1.20 -10.69 -2.89
N ILE A 39 1.53 -10.18 -4.07
CA ILE A 39 0.53 -9.85 -5.11
C ILE A 39 -0.21 -11.12 -5.56
N GLU A 40 0.48 -12.24 -5.71
CA GLU A 40 -0.14 -13.52 -6.07
C GLU A 40 -1.10 -14.00 -4.98
N GLU A 41 -0.67 -14.02 -3.71
CA GLU A 41 -1.51 -14.40 -2.57
C GLU A 41 -2.76 -13.52 -2.45
N LEU A 42 -2.61 -12.20 -2.56
CA LEU A 42 -3.74 -11.27 -2.53
C LEU A 42 -4.69 -11.51 -3.72
N SER A 43 -4.14 -11.75 -4.91
CA SER A 43 -4.95 -12.00 -6.11
C SER A 43 -5.76 -13.29 -6.00
N GLN A 44 -5.17 -14.35 -5.45
CA GLN A 44 -5.86 -15.61 -5.20
C GLN A 44 -6.93 -15.46 -4.12
N ARG A 45 -6.59 -14.79 -3.01
CA ARG A 45 -7.49 -14.59 -1.88
C ARG A 45 -8.74 -13.80 -2.24
N TYR A 46 -8.56 -12.73 -3.01
CA TYR A 46 -9.63 -11.80 -3.37
C TYR A 46 -10.23 -12.10 -4.76
N GLY A 47 -9.91 -13.25 -5.34
CA GLY A 47 -10.55 -13.75 -6.55
C GLY A 47 -10.43 -12.80 -7.73
N LEU A 48 -9.25 -12.20 -7.97
CA LEU A 48 -9.04 -11.44 -9.20
C LEU A 48 -9.28 -12.38 -10.39
N PRO A 49 -10.18 -12.02 -11.32
CA PRO A 49 -10.41 -12.80 -12.53
C PRO A 49 -9.13 -12.84 -13.39
N GLU A 50 -9.21 -13.41 -14.57
CA GLU A 50 -8.11 -13.35 -15.55
C GLU A 50 -7.47 -11.97 -15.54
N SER A 51 -6.17 -11.92 -15.29
CA SER A 51 -5.48 -10.65 -14.99
C SER A 51 -4.17 -10.55 -15.75
N MET A 52 -3.84 -9.34 -16.16
CA MET A 52 -2.55 -8.98 -16.71
C MET A 52 -1.56 -8.75 -15.54
N LEU A 53 -0.44 -9.44 -15.59
CA LEU A 53 0.65 -9.29 -14.61
C LEU A 53 1.55 -8.11 -15.00
N LEU A 54 1.88 -7.27 -14.02
CA LEU A 54 2.94 -6.27 -14.08
C LEU A 54 4.14 -6.81 -13.29
N GLU A 55 5.25 -7.07 -13.96
CA GLU A 55 6.39 -7.78 -13.36
C GLU A 55 7.51 -6.86 -12.91
N SER A 56 7.48 -5.59 -13.30
CA SER A 56 8.61 -4.68 -13.09
C SER A 56 8.20 -3.25 -12.73
N ALA A 57 9.16 -2.52 -12.14
CA ALA A 57 9.03 -1.08 -11.93
C ALA A 57 8.79 -0.32 -13.24
N ALA A 58 9.35 -0.79 -14.36
CA ALA A 58 9.14 -0.18 -15.68
C ALA A 58 7.68 -0.33 -16.14
N ASP A 59 7.07 -1.52 -15.97
CA ASP A 59 5.68 -1.76 -16.33
C ASP A 59 4.75 -0.89 -15.49
N LEU A 60 4.98 -0.84 -14.17
CA LEU A 60 4.20 -0.01 -13.28
C LEU A 60 4.38 1.48 -13.58
N ALA A 61 5.59 1.92 -13.87
CA ALA A 61 5.89 3.31 -14.23
C ALA A 61 5.20 3.73 -15.53
N ALA A 62 5.18 2.83 -16.53
CA ALA A 62 4.46 3.05 -17.79
C ALA A 62 2.96 3.17 -17.56
N LEU A 63 2.36 2.25 -16.78
CA LEU A 63 0.95 2.29 -16.42
C LEU A 63 0.58 3.60 -15.69
N LEU A 64 1.40 4.02 -14.73
CA LEU A 64 1.18 5.20 -13.91
C LEU A 64 1.61 6.51 -14.58
N GLN A 65 2.26 6.43 -15.73
CA GLN A 65 2.82 7.58 -16.48
C GLN A 65 3.79 8.42 -15.62
N ILE A 66 4.66 7.75 -14.86
CA ILE A 66 5.71 8.37 -14.05
C ILE A 66 7.10 7.93 -14.53
N LYS A 67 8.13 8.59 -14.03
CA LYS A 67 9.51 8.19 -14.34
C LYS A 67 9.87 6.94 -13.54
N GLU A 68 10.36 5.90 -14.22
CA GLU A 68 10.78 4.64 -13.59
C GLU A 68 11.73 4.85 -12.40
N LYS A 69 12.66 5.80 -12.50
CA LYS A 69 13.58 6.16 -11.41
C LYS A 69 12.93 6.62 -10.10
N TYR A 70 11.61 6.81 -10.07
CA TYR A 70 10.87 7.10 -8.84
C TYR A 70 10.47 5.84 -8.09
N LEU A 71 10.67 4.67 -8.70
CA LEU A 71 10.37 3.37 -8.13
C LEU A 71 11.65 2.57 -7.89
N LEU A 72 11.75 1.91 -6.75
CA LEU A 72 12.73 0.85 -6.50
C LEU A 72 12.16 -0.51 -6.90
N LEU A 73 10.83 -0.64 -6.77
CA LEU A 73 10.09 -1.85 -7.10
C LEU A 73 8.70 -1.46 -7.59
N GLY A 74 8.18 -2.24 -8.51
CA GLY A 74 6.79 -2.14 -8.97
C GLY A 74 6.32 -3.49 -9.48
N CYS A 75 5.18 -3.94 -8.95
CA CYS A 75 4.52 -5.15 -9.43
C CYS A 75 3.01 -5.03 -9.23
N GLY A 76 2.24 -5.90 -9.86
CA GLY A 76 0.80 -5.89 -9.68
C GLY A 76 0.03 -6.76 -10.65
N ARG A 77 -1.28 -6.78 -10.46
CA ARG A 77 -2.24 -7.42 -11.36
C ARG A 77 -3.39 -6.48 -11.67
N ILE A 78 -3.83 -6.51 -12.92
CA ILE A 78 -4.99 -5.76 -13.42
C ILE A 78 -5.92 -6.76 -14.07
N ALA A 79 -7.20 -6.73 -13.76
CA ALA A 79 -8.20 -7.57 -14.42
C ALA A 79 -8.11 -7.39 -15.95
N ALA A 80 -8.06 -8.52 -16.68
CA ALA A 80 -7.94 -8.50 -18.15
C ALA A 80 -9.18 -7.98 -18.87
N PRO A 81 -10.43 -8.25 -18.41
CA PRO A 81 -11.62 -7.65 -19.01
C PRO A 81 -11.62 -6.13 -18.84
N GLU A 82 -11.78 -5.40 -19.93
CA GLU A 82 -11.78 -3.92 -19.92
C GLU A 82 -12.93 -3.31 -19.10
N ASP A 83 -13.98 -4.08 -18.86
CA ASP A 83 -15.15 -3.71 -18.06
C ASP A 83 -15.01 -4.06 -16.57
N ASN A 84 -13.84 -4.56 -16.14
CA ASN A 84 -13.57 -4.91 -14.76
C ASN A 84 -12.55 -3.95 -14.11
N PRO A 85 -12.93 -3.19 -13.07
CA PRO A 85 -12.03 -2.23 -12.41
C PRO A 85 -11.00 -2.86 -11.46
N GLN A 86 -11.09 -4.16 -11.19
CA GLN A 86 -10.25 -4.81 -10.17
C GLN A 86 -8.77 -4.76 -10.51
N GLN A 87 -7.96 -4.34 -9.55
CA GLN A 87 -6.51 -4.30 -9.65
C GLN A 87 -5.84 -4.26 -8.27
N ILE A 88 -4.64 -4.80 -8.19
CA ILE A 88 -3.75 -4.74 -7.04
C ILE A 88 -2.38 -4.30 -7.55
N LEU A 89 -1.91 -3.13 -7.13
CA LEU A 89 -0.65 -2.54 -7.58
C LEU A 89 0.22 -2.20 -6.37
N LEU A 90 1.42 -2.75 -6.29
CA LEU A 90 2.40 -2.46 -5.25
C LEU A 90 3.56 -1.66 -5.84
N ALA A 91 3.92 -0.58 -5.17
CA ALA A 91 5.07 0.24 -5.48
C ALA A 91 5.95 0.43 -4.25
N GLN A 92 7.28 0.29 -4.41
CA GLN A 92 8.24 0.82 -3.46
C GLN A 92 8.86 2.08 -4.07
N ALA A 93 8.73 3.19 -3.37
CA ALA A 93 9.23 4.47 -3.83
C ALA A 93 10.73 4.61 -3.61
N ALA A 94 11.43 5.23 -4.54
CA ALA A 94 12.80 5.67 -4.34
C ALA A 94 12.88 6.73 -3.22
N PRO A 95 14.04 6.90 -2.56
CA PRO A 95 14.21 7.88 -1.49
C PRO A 95 13.70 9.27 -1.86
N GLY A 96 12.85 9.84 -1.01
CA GLY A 96 12.23 11.15 -1.22
C GLY A 96 11.17 11.20 -2.33
N LYS A 97 10.64 10.04 -2.79
CA LYS A 97 9.61 9.96 -3.82
C LYS A 97 8.29 9.35 -3.34
N THR A 98 8.21 8.93 -2.09
CA THR A 98 7.02 8.27 -1.51
C THR A 98 5.74 9.08 -1.74
N GLU A 99 5.76 10.35 -1.40
CA GLU A 99 4.61 11.23 -1.57
C GLU A 99 4.16 11.32 -3.05
N LYS A 100 5.14 11.44 -3.97
CA LYS A 100 4.87 11.50 -5.40
C LYS A 100 4.27 10.20 -5.94
N VAL A 101 4.79 9.06 -5.52
CA VAL A 101 4.31 7.73 -5.93
C VAL A 101 2.90 7.51 -5.38
N THR A 102 2.69 7.78 -4.09
CA THR A 102 1.38 7.66 -3.43
C THR A 102 0.32 8.53 -4.12
N ALA A 103 0.65 9.81 -4.40
CA ALA A 103 -0.26 10.72 -5.10
C ALA A 103 -0.61 10.22 -6.51
N THR A 104 0.33 9.54 -7.18
CA THR A 104 0.08 8.98 -8.50
C THR A 104 -0.85 7.75 -8.43
N LEU A 105 -0.67 6.87 -7.45
CA LEU A 105 -1.60 5.76 -7.21
C LEU A 105 -3.00 6.28 -6.83
N GLN A 106 -3.08 7.32 -6.02
CA GLN A 106 -4.35 7.97 -5.69
C GLN A 106 -5.05 8.53 -6.93
N LYS A 107 -4.31 9.20 -7.82
CA LYS A 107 -4.84 9.67 -9.10
C LYS A 107 -5.32 8.52 -9.99
N ARG A 108 -4.61 7.39 -9.98
CA ARG A 108 -5.05 6.17 -10.69
C ARG A 108 -6.38 5.66 -10.13
N LEU A 109 -6.51 5.57 -8.81
CA LEU A 109 -7.75 5.19 -8.13
C LEU A 109 -8.91 6.09 -8.55
N GLU A 110 -8.75 7.40 -8.46
CA GLU A 110 -9.78 8.37 -8.86
C GLU A 110 -10.18 8.24 -10.34
N THR A 111 -9.21 7.91 -11.21
CA THR A 111 -9.48 7.68 -12.62
C THR A 111 -10.35 6.44 -12.81
N VAL A 112 -10.04 5.35 -12.10
CA VAL A 112 -10.85 4.12 -12.15
C VAL A 112 -12.24 4.36 -11.57
N GLN A 113 -12.36 5.05 -10.43
CA GLN A 113 -13.65 5.37 -9.81
C GLN A 113 -14.56 6.18 -10.74
N ARG A 114 -13.98 7.12 -11.50
CA ARG A 114 -14.73 7.90 -12.50
C ARG A 114 -15.12 7.09 -13.73
N ALA A 115 -14.28 6.16 -14.15
CA ALA A 115 -14.56 5.28 -15.29
C ALA A 115 -15.63 4.22 -14.96
N PHE A 116 -15.71 3.82 -13.67
CA PHE A 116 -16.58 2.75 -13.19
C PHE A 116 -17.52 3.21 -12.06
N PRO A 117 -18.37 4.21 -12.28
CA PRO A 117 -19.16 4.81 -11.19
C PRO A 117 -20.22 3.85 -10.60
N GLY A 118 -20.64 2.84 -11.38
CA GLY A 118 -21.62 1.84 -10.95
C GLY A 118 -21.02 0.59 -10.31
N TYR A 119 -19.71 0.52 -10.12
CA TYR A 119 -19.04 -0.65 -9.55
C TYR A 119 -18.67 -0.41 -8.08
N PRO A 120 -19.28 -1.15 -7.12
CA PRO A 120 -18.97 -1.02 -5.70
C PRO A 120 -17.48 -1.25 -5.41
N SER A 121 -16.83 -2.20 -6.07
CA SER A 121 -15.40 -2.47 -5.94
C SER A 121 -14.53 -1.26 -6.27
N ALA A 122 -14.83 -0.54 -7.36
CA ALA A 122 -14.10 0.68 -7.71
C ALA A 122 -14.28 1.77 -6.66
N GLN A 123 -15.51 1.96 -6.17
CA GLN A 123 -15.81 2.98 -5.15
C GLN A 123 -15.20 2.66 -3.78
N ALA A 124 -15.09 1.38 -3.43
CA ALA A 124 -14.44 0.92 -2.20
C ALA A 124 -12.91 0.91 -2.30
N GLY A 125 -12.33 1.02 -3.50
CA GLY A 125 -10.88 0.99 -3.73
C GLY A 125 -10.10 1.96 -2.84
N ARG A 126 -8.88 1.59 -2.47
CA ARG A 126 -8.04 2.36 -1.53
C ARG A 126 -6.58 2.34 -1.93
N VAL A 127 -5.86 3.38 -1.50
CA VAL A 127 -4.38 3.43 -1.49
C VAL A 127 -3.92 3.36 -0.04
N ILE A 128 -3.08 2.38 0.25
CA ILE A 128 -2.53 2.11 1.58
C ILE A 128 -1.03 2.35 1.53
N THR A 129 -0.46 2.99 2.55
CA THR A 129 0.96 3.32 2.59
C THR A 129 1.62 2.78 3.86
N ALA A 130 2.84 2.25 3.72
CA ALA A 130 3.67 1.81 4.83
C ALA A 130 5.15 2.10 4.51
N GLY A 131 5.75 3.06 5.22
CA GLY A 131 7.12 3.50 4.95
C GLY A 131 7.24 4.05 3.52
N ASP A 132 8.09 3.43 2.71
CA ASP A 132 8.31 3.75 1.29
C ASP A 132 7.45 2.90 0.33
N TYR A 133 6.60 2.02 0.86
CA TYR A 133 5.65 1.25 0.08
C TYR A 133 4.29 1.94 -0.04
N ALA A 134 3.67 1.78 -1.21
CA ALA A 134 2.30 2.18 -1.47
C ALA A 134 1.58 1.07 -2.25
N LEU A 135 0.41 0.69 -1.79
CA LEU A 135 -0.42 -0.37 -2.36
C LEU A 135 -1.77 0.21 -2.80
N LEU A 136 -2.10 0.09 -4.07
CA LEU A 136 -3.47 0.34 -4.57
C LEU A 136 -4.21 -0.99 -4.63
N VAL A 137 -5.36 -1.05 -3.98
CA VAL A 137 -6.25 -2.22 -3.98
C VAL A 137 -7.64 -1.82 -4.46
N ILE A 138 -8.12 -2.50 -5.49
CA ILE A 138 -9.50 -2.48 -5.96
C ILE A 138 -9.91 -3.94 -6.13
N VAL A 139 -10.63 -4.47 -5.15
CA VAL A 139 -11.16 -5.84 -5.12
C VAL A 139 -12.65 -5.81 -4.84
N THR A 140 -13.30 -6.95 -4.68
CA THR A 140 -14.74 -6.96 -4.36
C THR A 140 -15.01 -6.17 -3.07
N ALA A 141 -16.14 -5.49 -2.99
CA ALA A 141 -16.45 -4.61 -1.86
C ALA A 141 -16.48 -5.36 -0.52
N ASP A 142 -16.94 -6.60 -0.53
CA ASP A 142 -17.02 -7.46 0.66
C ASP A 142 -15.64 -7.83 1.22
N ASP A 143 -14.60 -7.81 0.39
CA ASP A 143 -13.23 -8.17 0.77
C ASP A 143 -12.39 -6.97 1.23
N MET A 144 -12.82 -5.74 0.91
CA MET A 144 -12.02 -4.52 1.20
C MET A 144 -11.78 -4.28 2.69
N ASP A 145 -12.74 -4.63 3.54
CA ASP A 145 -12.60 -4.45 5.00
C ASP A 145 -11.59 -5.44 5.58
N THR A 146 -11.43 -6.59 4.95
CA THR A 146 -10.46 -7.62 5.35
C THR A 146 -9.02 -7.22 5.01
N VAL A 147 -8.79 -6.57 3.86
CA VAL A 147 -7.46 -6.09 3.44
C VAL A 147 -6.85 -5.10 4.43
N GLN A 148 -7.67 -4.36 5.18
CA GLN A 148 -7.18 -3.39 6.15
C GLN A 148 -6.75 -4.01 7.49
N GLN A 149 -7.14 -5.26 7.76
CA GLN A 149 -6.88 -5.94 9.03
C GLN A 149 -5.62 -6.84 8.97
N GLU A 150 -5.03 -7.03 7.80
CA GLU A 150 -3.84 -7.86 7.54
C GLU A 150 -2.59 -7.04 7.28
#